data_6aee4a164462cd7748005877ef17e464
#
_entry.id   6aee4a164462cd7748005877ef17e464
#
_cell.length_a   1.000
_cell.length_b   1.000
_cell.length_c   1.000
_cell.angle_alpha   90.00
_cell.angle_beta   90.00
_cell.angle_gamma   90.00
#
_symmetry.space_group_name_H-M   'P 1'
#
loop_
_entity.id
_entity.type
_entity.pdbx_description
1 polymer ?
#
loop_
_entity_poly.entity_id
_entity_poly.type
_entity_poly.pdbx_seq_one_letter_code
_entity_poly.pdbx_strand_id
1 'polypeptide(L)'
;MYYFVTASKDASIYLQQPTQNTGLDEILEVSKVYYGNLKDTARSLIKFETTPLSSSIASGEVTMSNAELILRECESNEIPNEYSIYAYPISQSWDMGIGTRFDEISTDGCSWENRKTSTKWLIGSASLESSGSFNGKGGM
;
A
#
# COMPACT_ATOMS: atom_id res chain seq x y z
N MET A 1 -0.87 -28.09 7.21
CA MET A 1 0.26 -27.61 6.38
C MET A 1 0.12 -26.10 6.25
N TYR A 2 1.21 -25.34 6.39
CA TYR A 2 1.19 -23.89 6.18
C TYR A 2 1.81 -23.57 4.82
N TYR A 3 1.18 -22.69 4.06
CA TYR A 3 1.70 -22.16 2.81
C TYR A 3 2.03 -20.67 3.01
N PHE A 4 3.28 -20.30 2.81
CA PHE A 4 3.75 -18.94 3.02
C PHE A 4 3.89 -18.22 1.68
N VAL A 5 3.32 -17.04 1.60
CA VAL A 5 3.48 -16.12 0.45
C VAL A 5 4.15 -14.85 0.96
N THR A 6 5.28 -14.51 0.37
CA THR A 6 5.99 -13.26 0.67
C THR A 6 5.53 -12.13 -0.25
N ALA A 7 5.65 -10.89 0.22
CA ALA A 7 5.41 -9.73 -0.62
C ALA A 7 6.37 -9.73 -1.81
N SER A 8 5.85 -9.41 -2.99
CA SER A 8 6.63 -9.29 -4.24
C SER A 8 6.95 -7.84 -4.57
N LYS A 9 6.18 -6.90 -4.07
CA LYS A 9 6.46 -5.46 -4.11
C LYS A 9 5.66 -4.75 -3.03
N ASP A 10 6.20 -3.64 -2.58
CA ASP A 10 5.58 -2.78 -1.58
C ASP A 10 5.98 -1.32 -1.78
N ALA A 11 5.29 -0.40 -1.14
CA ALA A 11 5.63 1.02 -1.08
C ALA A 11 4.78 1.71 -0.01
N SER A 12 5.31 2.74 0.60
CA SER A 12 4.53 3.69 1.40
C SER A 12 4.08 4.87 0.53
N ILE A 13 2.92 5.41 0.80
CA ILE A 13 2.40 6.60 0.12
C ILE A 13 1.95 7.64 1.15
N TYR A 14 2.29 8.90 0.93
CA TYR A 14 2.18 9.97 1.92
C TYR A 14 1.27 11.09 1.43
N LEU A 15 0.30 11.46 2.24
CA LEU A 15 -0.62 12.58 1.94
C LEU A 15 0.12 13.92 1.79
N GLN A 16 1.13 14.17 2.63
CA GLN A 16 1.89 15.43 2.61
C GLN A 16 3.00 15.47 1.55
N GLN A 17 3.30 14.31 0.95
CA GLN A 17 4.23 14.18 -0.18
C GLN A 17 3.52 13.46 -1.34
N PRO A 18 2.49 14.08 -1.94
CA PRO A 18 1.54 13.35 -2.76
C PRO A 18 2.10 12.79 -4.07
N THR A 19 3.24 13.30 -4.51
CA THR A 19 3.91 12.83 -5.74
C THR A 19 5.15 12.00 -5.47
N GLN A 20 5.62 11.94 -4.20
CA GLN A 20 6.80 11.18 -3.83
C GLN A 20 6.54 9.67 -3.95
N ASN A 21 7.43 8.99 -4.65
CA ASN A 21 7.54 7.54 -4.65
C ASN A 21 8.52 7.08 -3.56
N THR A 22 8.22 5.94 -2.94
CA THR A 22 9.02 5.34 -1.88
C THR A 22 9.12 3.81 -2.00
N GLY A 23 9.21 3.34 -3.25
CA GLY A 23 9.24 1.90 -3.53
C GLY A 23 10.52 1.18 -3.10
N LEU A 24 11.59 1.90 -2.77
CA LEU A 24 12.82 1.32 -2.24
C LEU A 24 13.04 1.58 -0.74
N ASP A 25 12.05 2.13 -0.05
CA ASP A 25 12.15 2.24 1.40
C ASP A 25 12.14 0.85 2.05
N GLU A 26 13.02 0.64 3.02
CA GLU A 26 13.16 -0.64 3.73
C GLU A 26 12.03 -0.89 4.73
N ILE A 27 11.31 0.15 5.12
CA ILE A 27 10.25 0.10 6.14
C ILE A 27 8.96 0.65 5.56
N LEU A 28 7.89 -0.09 5.69
CA LEU A 28 6.54 0.36 5.36
C LEU A 28 5.96 1.17 6.52
N GLU A 29 5.43 2.35 6.21
CA GLU A 29 4.83 3.23 7.20
C GLU A 29 3.31 3.26 7.08
N VAL A 30 2.64 3.08 8.23
CA VAL A 30 1.21 3.32 8.39
C VAL A 30 1.04 4.31 9.53
N SER A 31 0.62 5.51 9.20
CA SER A 31 0.44 6.57 10.20
C SER A 31 -0.77 7.44 9.94
N LYS A 32 -1.27 8.03 11.01
CA LYS A 32 -2.28 9.07 10.98
C LYS A 32 -2.01 10.04 12.13
N VAL A 33 -1.44 11.17 11.78
CA VAL A 33 -1.02 12.18 12.74
C VAL A 33 -1.76 13.50 12.48
N TYR A 34 -2.01 14.26 13.51
CA TYR A 34 -2.62 15.58 13.43
C TYR A 34 -1.65 16.62 13.98
N TYR A 35 -1.29 17.59 13.15
CA TYR A 35 -0.53 18.77 13.53
C TYR A 35 -1.47 19.98 13.54
N GLY A 36 -2.10 20.24 14.68
CA GLY A 36 -3.18 21.22 14.74
C GLY A 36 -4.36 20.81 13.86
N ASN A 37 -4.66 21.59 12.83
CA ASN A 37 -5.74 21.30 11.87
C ASN A 37 -5.26 20.50 10.63
N LEU A 38 -3.96 20.25 10.52
CA LEU A 38 -3.41 19.48 9.40
C LEU A 38 -3.39 17.99 9.76
N LYS A 39 -3.95 17.19 8.88
CA LYS A 39 -3.91 15.73 8.95
C LYS A 39 -2.79 15.23 8.06
N ASP A 40 -1.89 14.45 8.63
CA ASP A 40 -0.93 13.65 7.86
C ASP A 40 -1.31 12.19 7.93
N THR A 41 -1.17 11.50 6.80
CA THR A 41 -1.52 10.08 6.68
C THR A 41 -0.52 9.40 5.78
N ALA A 42 0.05 8.31 6.27
CA ALA A 42 0.81 7.37 5.47
C ALA A 42 0.02 6.05 5.33
N ARG A 43 0.12 5.44 4.16
CA ARG A 43 -0.46 4.13 3.86
C ARG A 43 0.58 3.25 3.20
N SER A 44 0.52 1.97 3.48
CA SER A 44 1.35 0.97 2.83
C SER A 44 0.57 0.22 1.76
N LEU A 45 1.19 0.02 0.62
CA LEU A 45 0.72 -0.82 -0.46
C LEU A 45 1.58 -2.08 -0.46
N ILE A 46 0.97 -3.25 -0.47
CA ILE A 46 1.68 -4.53 -0.48
C ILE A 46 1.04 -5.42 -1.55
N LYS A 47 1.86 -6.05 -2.37
CA LYS A 47 1.41 -7.06 -3.33
C LYS A 47 2.04 -8.40 -3.02
N PHE A 48 1.23 -9.43 -3.00
CA PHE A 48 1.65 -10.83 -2.93
C PHE A 48 1.49 -11.49 -4.29
N GLU A 49 2.46 -12.31 -4.67
CA GLU A 49 2.33 -13.15 -5.87
C GLU A 49 1.62 -14.45 -5.49
N THR A 50 0.34 -14.52 -5.85
CA THR A 50 -0.55 -15.62 -5.46
C THR A 50 -0.75 -16.67 -6.55
N THR A 51 -0.14 -16.53 -7.73
CA THR A 51 -0.29 -17.46 -8.84
C THR A 51 0.10 -18.90 -8.47
N PRO A 52 1.25 -19.15 -7.79
CA PRO A 52 1.61 -20.50 -7.39
C PRO A 52 0.61 -21.12 -6.41
N LEU A 53 0.12 -20.31 -5.44
CA LEU A 53 -0.90 -20.76 -4.49
C LEU A 53 -2.21 -21.11 -5.20
N SER A 54 -2.67 -20.26 -6.13
CA SER A 54 -3.88 -20.51 -6.91
C SER A 54 -3.77 -21.80 -7.72
N SER A 55 -2.61 -22.09 -8.28
CA SER A 55 -2.35 -23.32 -9.03
C SER A 55 -2.40 -24.55 -8.13
N SER A 56 -1.80 -24.48 -6.95
CA SER A 56 -1.81 -25.59 -5.98
C SER A 56 -3.21 -25.85 -5.39
N ILE A 57 -4.03 -24.80 -5.24
CA ILE A 57 -5.44 -24.98 -4.86
C ILE A 57 -6.22 -25.64 -6.00
N ALA A 58 -6.01 -25.21 -7.24
CA ALA A 58 -6.69 -25.76 -8.39
C ALA A 58 -6.32 -27.24 -8.66
N SER A 59 -5.09 -27.65 -8.37
CA SER A 59 -4.64 -29.05 -8.46
C SER A 59 -5.10 -29.92 -7.28
N GLY A 60 -5.66 -29.31 -6.25
CA GLY A 60 -6.07 -30.04 -5.03
C GLY A 60 -4.94 -30.37 -4.06
N GLU A 61 -3.72 -29.90 -4.30
CA GLU A 61 -2.58 -30.09 -3.39
C GLU A 61 -2.73 -29.27 -2.09
N VAL A 62 -3.41 -28.11 -2.17
CA VAL A 62 -3.65 -27.23 -1.05
C VAL A 62 -5.14 -26.95 -0.91
N THR A 63 -5.65 -27.12 0.29
CA THR A 63 -7.00 -26.67 0.66
C THR A 63 -6.86 -25.47 1.59
N MET A 64 -7.40 -24.32 1.17
CA MET A 64 -7.36 -23.10 1.97
C MET A 64 -8.52 -23.08 2.94
N SER A 65 -8.22 -23.11 4.24
CA SER A 65 -9.20 -22.96 5.32
C SER A 65 -9.15 -21.60 6.00
N ASN A 66 -7.98 -20.97 6.00
CA ASN A 66 -7.75 -19.66 6.59
C ASN A 66 -6.61 -18.95 5.86
N ALA A 67 -6.61 -17.62 5.91
CA ALA A 67 -5.52 -16.78 5.42
C ALA A 67 -5.23 -15.69 6.47
N GLU A 68 -3.98 -15.50 6.78
CA GLU A 68 -3.52 -14.49 7.75
C GLU A 68 -2.50 -13.57 7.10
N LEU A 69 -2.66 -12.27 7.31
CA LEU A 69 -1.64 -11.27 7.01
C LEU A 69 -0.79 -11.06 8.25
N ILE A 70 0.48 -11.44 8.17
CA ILE A 70 1.42 -11.27 9.27
C ILE A 70 2.30 -10.06 8.96
N LEU A 71 2.20 -9.02 9.77
CA LEU A 71 3.05 -7.84 9.74
C LEU A 71 3.94 -7.84 10.98
N ARG A 72 5.20 -7.47 10.80
CA ARG A 72 6.12 -7.30 11.91
C ARG A 72 6.33 -5.81 12.15
N GLU A 73 6.07 -5.38 13.36
CA GLU A 73 6.39 -4.04 13.81
C GLU A 73 7.92 -3.89 13.92
N CYS A 74 8.44 -2.83 13.35
CA CYS A 74 9.83 -2.44 13.43
C CYS A 74 10.02 -1.32 14.47
N GLU A 75 9.16 -0.30 14.41
CA GLU A 75 9.18 0.84 15.31
C GLU A 75 7.76 1.39 15.47
N SER A 76 7.41 1.83 16.66
CA SER A 76 6.15 2.49 16.95
C SER A 76 6.36 3.68 17.87
N ASN A 77 5.83 4.83 17.47
CA ASN A 77 5.87 6.05 18.24
C ASN A 77 4.46 6.53 18.55
N GLU A 78 4.23 6.94 19.80
CA GLU A 78 2.98 7.56 20.25
C GLU A 78 1.71 6.74 19.91
N ILE A 79 1.81 5.42 20.01
CA ILE A 79 0.66 4.54 19.77
C ILE A 79 -0.31 4.67 20.94
N PRO A 80 -1.59 5.01 20.70
CA PRO A 80 -2.61 4.99 21.74
C PRO A 80 -2.84 3.56 22.24
N ASN A 81 -3.41 3.42 23.45
CA ASN A 81 -3.69 2.11 24.05
C ASN A 81 -4.59 1.20 23.20
N GLU A 82 -5.41 1.82 22.34
CA GLU A 82 -6.26 1.11 21.39
C GLU A 82 -6.15 1.77 20.01
N TYR A 83 -5.83 0.98 19.00
CA TYR A 83 -5.82 1.40 17.60
C TYR A 83 -6.25 0.26 16.70
N SER A 84 -6.68 0.60 15.48
CA SER A 84 -7.05 -0.38 14.47
C SER A 84 -6.31 -0.09 13.16
N ILE A 85 -5.73 -1.12 12.58
CA ILE A 85 -5.16 -1.10 11.23
C ILE A 85 -6.13 -1.85 10.32
N TYR A 86 -6.47 -1.25 9.20
CA TYR A 86 -7.37 -1.84 8.22
C TYR A 86 -6.61 -2.20 6.96
N ALA A 87 -6.85 -3.39 6.43
CA ALA A 87 -6.35 -3.82 5.13
C ALA A 87 -7.51 -3.89 4.13
N TYR A 88 -7.30 -3.31 2.96
CA TYR A 88 -8.29 -3.29 1.87
C TYR A 88 -7.67 -3.83 0.59
N PRO A 89 -8.43 -4.57 -0.23
CA PRO A 89 -7.95 -5.01 -1.53
C PRO A 89 -7.80 -3.83 -2.49
N ILE A 90 -6.73 -3.85 -3.28
CA ILE A 90 -6.50 -2.88 -4.36
C ILE A 90 -6.84 -3.55 -5.68
N SER A 91 -7.85 -3.03 -6.38
CA SER A 91 -8.30 -3.56 -7.68
C SER A 91 -7.49 -3.07 -8.87
N GLN A 92 -6.62 -2.07 -8.67
CA GLN A 92 -5.84 -1.45 -9.73
C GLN A 92 -4.40 -1.91 -9.69
N SER A 93 -3.81 -2.13 -10.87
CA SER A 93 -2.38 -2.40 -10.97
C SER A 93 -1.58 -1.13 -10.63
N TRP A 94 -0.52 -1.29 -9.87
CA TRP A 94 0.36 -0.21 -9.50
C TRP A 94 1.83 -0.63 -9.62
N ASP A 95 2.74 0.32 -9.74
CA ASP A 95 4.16 0.08 -9.87
C ASP A 95 4.88 0.54 -8.60
N MET A 96 5.81 -0.27 -8.11
CA MET A 96 6.57 0.01 -6.89
C MET A 96 7.40 1.28 -7.03
N GLY A 97 8.11 1.41 -8.17
CA GLY A 97 9.05 2.51 -8.39
C GLY A 97 10.40 2.28 -7.71
N ILE A 98 11.25 3.29 -7.82
CA ILE A 98 12.63 3.25 -7.32
C ILE A 98 12.99 4.44 -6.41
N GLY A 99 12.00 5.18 -5.95
CA GLY A 99 12.21 6.31 -5.04
C GLY A 99 12.34 5.89 -3.59
N THR A 100 12.87 6.81 -2.79
CA THR A 100 12.95 6.73 -1.33
C THR A 100 12.38 7.99 -0.70
N ARG A 101 11.99 7.93 0.57
CA ARG A 101 11.32 9.05 1.24
C ARG A 101 12.22 10.26 1.45
N PHE A 102 13.49 10.03 1.77
CA PHE A 102 14.40 11.07 2.26
C PHE A 102 15.40 11.56 1.22
N ASP A 103 15.40 10.99 0.03
CA ASP A 103 16.22 11.43 -1.09
C ASP A 103 15.48 12.49 -1.95
N GLU A 104 16.04 12.81 -3.10
CA GLU A 104 15.40 13.67 -4.07
C GLU A 104 14.05 13.11 -4.51
N ILE A 105 13.10 14.00 -4.76
CA ILE A 105 11.73 13.60 -5.14
C ILE A 105 11.77 12.74 -6.40
N SER A 106 11.39 11.48 -6.25
CA SER A 106 11.16 10.56 -7.37
C SER A 106 9.66 10.45 -7.64
N THR A 107 9.27 10.62 -8.88
CA THR A 107 7.89 10.42 -9.35
C THR A 107 7.73 9.11 -10.12
N ASP A 108 8.75 8.27 -10.12
CA ASP A 108 8.73 6.96 -10.75
C ASP A 108 8.00 5.94 -9.88
N GLY A 109 6.88 5.43 -10.38
CA GLY A 109 6.04 4.48 -9.65
C GLY A 109 4.84 5.08 -8.93
N CYS A 110 4.36 4.39 -7.89
CA CYS A 110 3.18 4.80 -7.15
C CYS A 110 3.49 5.89 -6.13
N SER A 111 2.47 6.71 -5.87
CA SER A 111 2.45 7.76 -4.87
C SER A 111 1.02 7.96 -4.37
N TRP A 112 0.80 8.94 -3.53
CA TRP A 112 -0.55 9.28 -3.08
C TRP A 112 -1.50 9.64 -4.24
N GLU A 113 -0.99 10.33 -5.26
CA GLU A 113 -1.78 10.74 -6.43
C GLU A 113 -1.77 9.72 -7.57
N ASN A 114 -0.68 9.01 -7.74
CA ASN A 114 -0.45 8.15 -8.90
C ASN A 114 -0.33 6.68 -8.49
N ARG A 115 -0.88 5.78 -9.31
CA ARG A 115 -0.66 4.32 -9.18
C ARG A 115 0.57 3.84 -9.96
N LYS A 116 1.02 4.62 -10.92
CA LYS A 116 2.20 4.42 -11.77
C LYS A 116 2.75 5.79 -12.12
N THR A 117 3.96 5.85 -12.66
CA THR A 117 4.54 7.08 -13.20
C THR A 117 3.51 7.82 -14.06
N SER A 118 3.14 9.04 -13.66
CA SER A 118 2.18 9.92 -14.35
C SER A 118 0.77 9.34 -14.60
N THR A 119 0.41 8.22 -13.98
CA THR A 119 -0.91 7.60 -14.11
C THR A 119 -1.64 7.65 -12.78
N LYS A 120 -2.71 8.40 -12.70
CA LYS A 120 -3.49 8.60 -11.48
C LYS A 120 -4.26 7.34 -11.05
N TRP A 121 -4.56 7.27 -9.76
CA TRP A 121 -5.54 6.33 -9.24
C TRP A 121 -6.92 6.62 -9.82
N LEU A 122 -7.68 5.57 -10.11
CA LEU A 122 -9.01 5.67 -10.70
C LEU A 122 -10.08 5.43 -9.63
N ILE A 123 -11.24 6.06 -9.84
CA ILE A 123 -12.45 5.80 -9.06
C ILE A 123 -13.34 4.86 -9.88
N GLY A 124 -13.55 3.65 -9.39
CA GLY A 124 -14.34 2.66 -10.12
C GLY A 124 -13.76 2.38 -11.51
N SER A 125 -14.61 2.42 -12.54
CA SER A 125 -14.21 2.24 -13.94
C SER A 125 -13.91 3.55 -14.68
N ALA A 126 -14.01 4.71 -14.02
CA ALA A 126 -13.80 6.02 -14.61
C ALA A 126 -12.59 6.74 -14.00
N SER A 127 -11.85 7.46 -14.84
CA SER A 127 -10.78 8.35 -14.41
C SER A 127 -11.37 9.68 -13.94
N LEU A 128 -11.94 9.72 -12.75
CA LEU A 128 -12.46 10.95 -12.17
C LEU A 128 -11.48 11.49 -11.14
N GLU A 129 -10.97 12.66 -11.43
CA GLU A 129 -10.28 13.45 -10.43
C GLU A 129 -11.30 14.06 -9.49
N SER A 130 -11.34 13.58 -8.26
CA SER A 130 -12.10 14.26 -7.24
C SER A 130 -11.31 14.40 -5.96
N SER A 131 -11.65 15.42 -5.20
CA SER A 131 -10.99 15.79 -3.97
C SER A 131 -11.35 14.84 -2.82
N GLY A 132 -10.38 14.17 -2.24
CA GLY A 132 -10.55 13.35 -1.05
C GLY A 132 -9.91 11.97 -1.16
N SER A 133 -9.63 11.36 -0.02
CA SER A 133 -8.91 10.08 0.03
C SER A 133 -9.69 8.88 -0.50
N PHE A 134 -10.99 9.03 -0.71
CA PHE A 134 -11.84 8.02 -1.33
C PHE A 134 -12.06 8.24 -2.84
N ASN A 135 -11.41 9.23 -3.41
CA ASN A 135 -11.67 9.71 -4.74
C ASN A 135 -10.47 9.50 -5.67
N GLY A 136 -9.94 8.30 -5.71
CA GLY A 136 -8.82 7.93 -6.57
C GLY A 136 -7.46 8.45 -6.08
N LYS A 137 -7.37 8.92 -4.84
CA LYS A 137 -6.10 9.30 -4.22
C LYS A 137 -5.81 8.38 -3.03
N GLY A 138 -4.53 8.14 -2.76
CA GLY A 138 -4.10 7.31 -1.64
C GLY A 138 -4.37 5.82 -1.84
N GLY A 139 -4.47 5.35 -3.07
CA GLY A 139 -4.60 3.93 -3.40
C GLY A 139 -5.97 3.31 -3.17
N MET A 140 -7.02 4.11 -2.92
CA MET A 140 -8.38 3.61 -2.68
C MET A 140 -9.36 4.11 -3.71
#